data_d0124f9dab302569281eb8d58c4d8a64
#
_entry.id   d0124f9dab302569281eb8d58c4d8a64
#
_cell.length_a   1.000
_cell.length_b   1.000
_cell.length_c   1.000
_cell.angle_alpha   90.00
_cell.angle_beta   90.00
_cell.angle_gamma   90.00
#
_symmetry.space_group_name_H-M   'P 1'
#
loop_
_entity.id
_entity.type
_entity.pdbx_description
1 polymer ?
#
loop_
_entity_poly.entity_id
_entity_poly.type
_entity_poly.pdbx_seq_one_letter_code
_entity_poly.pdbx_strand_id
1 'polypeptide(L)'
;RLALFLALGGTSPCHAATEEAKAPDYLEWRLLNRNYFLYNDYRRADAGRGYRKEWAHGLIADLESAYTPGRVGFGLDLHGFAGFKLDGGRGHAGTGLLPLDSSGDNASEYSDAGAALKLRLGESLLKVGEMTVETPVFDTSDKRLQPQYARGFFLQSDDLDRVRIQAGRFTAFKEQASSSGHGDFDGYGASTAGSAIGFAGASLAASDNLSGSLFAAQLDNVWRQVYLNMNLQRAAFSLDGNLYRTRDQGRSRAGAIDTLAYSLQLKYRVGAQGFSLAYQRVHGDTPFDFVGGDSIYLANSIKYADFNGPGERSWQARYDLDLAPFGLPGLSFMARYVSGRAIDGSHAPAA
;
A
#
# COMPACT_ATOMS: atom_id res chain seq x y z
N ARG A 1 -1.77 2.93 25.19
CA ARG A 1 -0.49 2.22 24.98
C ARG A 1 0.49 3.19 24.35
N LEU A 2 1.66 3.34 24.94
CA LEU A 2 2.74 4.21 24.47
C LEU A 2 3.64 3.37 23.56
N ALA A 3 3.73 3.73 22.28
CA ALA A 3 4.75 3.19 21.37
C ALA A 3 5.68 4.34 20.99
N LEU A 4 6.91 4.31 21.50
CA LEU A 4 7.97 5.22 21.10
C LEU A 4 8.79 4.52 20.04
N PHE A 5 8.78 5.03 18.81
CA PHE A 5 9.63 4.55 17.72
C PHE A 5 10.77 5.55 17.52
N LEU A 6 12.01 5.10 17.77
CA LEU A 6 13.21 5.74 17.25
C LEU A 6 13.54 5.07 15.92
N ALA A 7 13.36 5.77 14.82
CA ALA A 7 13.83 5.33 13.51
C ALA A 7 14.99 6.24 13.08
N LEU A 8 16.16 5.67 12.99
CA LEU A 8 17.26 6.19 12.21
C LEU A 8 17.10 5.64 10.79
N GLY A 9 16.50 6.41 9.92
CA GLY A 9 16.23 6.00 8.55
C GLY A 9 16.12 7.20 7.64
N GLY A 10 16.67 7.07 6.44
CA GLY A 10 16.59 8.09 5.40
C GLY A 10 15.16 8.55 5.20
N THR A 11 14.97 9.83 5.01
CA THR A 11 13.70 10.45 4.70
C THR A 11 13.23 9.97 3.34
N SER A 12 12.29 9.02 3.30
CA SER A 12 11.37 8.99 2.19
C SER A 12 10.36 10.11 2.45
N PRO A 13 10.30 11.15 1.63
CA PRO A 13 9.20 12.08 1.70
C PRO A 13 7.94 11.29 1.38
N CYS A 14 6.98 11.28 2.29
CA CYS A 14 5.60 10.96 1.97
C CYS A 14 5.02 12.16 1.19
N HIS A 15 5.56 12.36 0.02
CA HIS A 15 5.00 13.02 -1.12
C HIS A 15 5.24 12.04 -2.24
N ALA A 16 4.22 11.37 -2.68
CA ALA A 16 4.13 11.03 -4.07
C ALA A 16 3.96 12.36 -4.85
N ALA A 17 5.05 13.16 -4.92
CA ALA A 17 5.35 13.75 -6.19
C ALA A 17 5.67 12.49 -7.02
N THR A 18 4.69 12.02 -7.77
CA THR A 18 4.92 11.13 -8.88
C THR A 18 6.02 11.80 -9.68
N GLU A 19 7.29 11.32 -9.50
CA GLU A 19 8.25 11.48 -10.58
C GLU A 19 7.48 10.99 -11.81
N GLU A 20 7.36 11.85 -12.78
CA GLU A 20 6.94 11.43 -14.10
C GLU A 20 7.81 10.23 -14.42
N ALA A 21 7.23 9.05 -14.44
CA ALA A 21 7.91 7.86 -14.87
C ALA A 21 8.13 8.03 -16.39
N LYS A 22 9.11 8.88 -16.71
CA LYS A 22 9.56 9.07 -18.08
C LYS A 22 10.04 7.70 -18.52
N ALA A 23 9.37 7.15 -19.52
CA ALA A 23 9.77 5.86 -20.06
C ALA A 23 11.26 5.91 -20.41
N PRO A 24 12.03 4.89 -20.01
CA PRO A 24 13.46 4.86 -20.29
C PRO A 24 13.67 4.97 -21.81
N ASP A 25 14.63 5.78 -22.22
CA ASP A 25 15.03 5.93 -23.62
C ASP A 25 15.77 4.67 -24.15
N TYR A 26 16.06 3.72 -23.27
CA TYR A 26 16.76 2.46 -23.49
C TYR A 26 16.24 1.38 -22.52
N LEU A 27 16.79 0.19 -22.61
CA LEU A 27 16.52 -0.89 -21.67
C LEU A 27 17.03 -0.51 -20.27
N GLU A 28 16.15 -0.45 -19.30
CA GLU A 28 16.52 -0.26 -17.90
C GLU A 28 16.39 -1.58 -17.14
N TRP A 29 17.35 -1.86 -16.28
CA TRP A 29 17.31 -3.01 -15.40
C TRP A 29 17.69 -2.61 -13.97
N ARG A 30 17.05 -3.25 -13.02
CA ARG A 30 17.31 -3.08 -11.59
C ARG A 30 17.48 -4.44 -10.94
N LEU A 31 18.50 -4.57 -10.11
CA LEU A 31 18.69 -5.72 -9.23
C LEU A 31 18.71 -5.22 -7.78
N LEU A 32 17.74 -5.65 -6.99
CA LEU A 32 17.66 -5.33 -5.58
C LEU A 32 17.96 -6.58 -4.76
N ASN A 33 18.93 -6.46 -3.87
CA ASN A 33 19.30 -7.45 -2.86
C ASN A 33 18.68 -7.02 -1.53
N ARG A 34 17.76 -7.83 -0.99
CA ARG A 34 17.01 -7.53 0.23
C ARG A 34 17.29 -8.57 1.30
N ASN A 35 17.87 -8.15 2.42
CA ASN A 35 18.00 -8.97 3.60
C ASN A 35 17.01 -8.51 4.65
N TYR A 36 16.11 -9.41 5.10
CA TYR A 36 15.02 -9.04 5.98
C TYR A 36 14.92 -9.97 7.18
N PHE A 37 15.00 -9.37 8.37
CA PHE A 37 14.73 -10.03 9.64
C PHE A 37 13.46 -9.44 10.25
N LEU A 38 12.49 -10.30 10.58
CA LEU A 38 11.24 -9.89 11.20
C LEU A 38 11.00 -10.71 12.47
N TYR A 39 10.79 -9.98 13.57
CA TYR A 39 10.47 -10.55 14.87
C TYR A 39 9.23 -9.83 15.44
N ASN A 40 8.18 -10.61 15.73
CA ASN A 40 6.94 -10.14 16.32
C ASN A 40 6.78 -10.80 17.70
N ASP A 41 6.77 -10.01 18.76
CA ASP A 41 6.50 -10.46 20.13
C ASP A 41 5.04 -10.19 20.50
N TYR A 42 4.28 -11.26 20.70
CA TYR A 42 2.87 -11.22 21.09
C TYR A 42 2.79 -11.34 22.62
N ARG A 43 2.79 -10.23 23.34
CA ARG A 43 2.77 -10.17 24.80
C ARG A 43 1.53 -10.79 25.45
N ARG A 44 0.49 -11.13 24.71
CA ARG A 44 -0.70 -11.84 25.18
C ARG A 44 -0.77 -13.17 24.45
N ALA A 45 -0.51 -14.24 25.18
CA ALA A 45 -0.38 -15.59 24.69
C ALA A 45 -1.73 -16.29 24.37
N ASP A 46 -2.76 -15.55 23.97
CA ASP A 46 -4.07 -16.16 23.64
C ASP A 46 -4.02 -17.09 22.42
N ALA A 47 -2.89 -17.14 21.70
CA ALA A 47 -2.68 -17.99 20.53
C ALA A 47 -1.58 -19.05 20.73
N GLY A 48 -1.15 -19.36 21.95
CA GLY A 48 -0.19 -20.44 22.23
C GLY A 48 1.24 -20.23 21.73
N ARG A 49 1.58 -19.11 21.11
CA ARG A 49 2.92 -18.79 20.59
C ARG A 49 3.32 -17.39 21.05
N GLY A 50 4.32 -17.28 21.92
CA GLY A 50 4.76 -15.99 22.48
C GLY A 50 5.43 -15.06 21.47
N TYR A 51 5.97 -15.56 20.35
CA TYR A 51 6.59 -14.76 19.30
C TYR A 51 6.61 -15.49 17.96
N ARG A 52 6.80 -14.71 16.87
CA ARG A 52 7.13 -15.23 15.54
C ARG A 52 8.43 -14.59 15.06
N LYS A 53 9.26 -15.35 14.38
CA LYS A 53 10.57 -14.89 13.92
C LYS A 53 10.92 -15.54 12.58
N GLU A 54 11.30 -14.71 11.61
CA GLU A 54 11.78 -15.13 10.31
C GLU A 54 12.95 -14.23 9.87
N TRP A 55 13.94 -14.86 9.25
CA TRP A 55 15.04 -14.17 8.60
C TRP A 55 15.22 -14.75 7.20
N ALA A 56 15.18 -13.89 6.20
CA ALA A 56 15.19 -14.30 4.81
C ALA A 56 16.00 -13.33 3.95
N HIS A 57 16.44 -13.83 2.83
CA HIS A 57 17.19 -13.11 1.81
C HIS A 57 16.44 -13.17 0.49
N GLY A 58 16.27 -12.05 -0.20
CA GLY A 58 15.57 -11.94 -1.47
C GLY A 58 16.40 -11.23 -2.52
N LEU A 59 16.34 -11.75 -3.73
CA LEU A 59 16.85 -11.10 -4.95
C LEU A 59 15.65 -10.73 -5.82
N ILE A 60 15.51 -9.45 -6.13
CA ILE A 60 14.45 -8.92 -7.01
C ILE A 60 15.14 -8.35 -8.24
N ALA A 61 14.72 -8.79 -9.41
CA ALA A 61 15.21 -8.29 -10.70
C ALA A 61 14.05 -7.71 -11.49
N ASP A 62 14.17 -6.47 -11.92
CA ASP A 62 13.22 -5.80 -12.79
C ASP A 62 13.94 -5.40 -14.09
N LEU A 63 13.21 -5.49 -15.20
CA LEU A 63 13.67 -5.09 -16.51
C LEU A 63 12.53 -4.35 -17.23
N GLU A 64 12.80 -3.11 -17.62
CA GLU A 64 11.85 -2.26 -18.35
C GLU A 64 12.43 -1.93 -19.73
N SER A 65 11.74 -2.33 -20.79
CA SER A 65 12.15 -1.95 -22.14
C SER A 65 11.79 -0.50 -22.45
N ALA A 66 12.55 0.13 -23.32
CA ALA A 66 12.10 1.31 -24.03
C ALA A 66 10.84 1.01 -24.88
N TYR A 67 10.18 2.07 -25.34
CA TYR A 67 9.11 1.92 -26.32
C TYR A 67 9.64 1.88 -27.75
N THR A 68 8.96 1.14 -28.61
CA THR A 68 9.23 1.22 -30.05
C THR A 68 9.01 2.66 -30.56
N PRO A 69 9.79 3.12 -31.56
CA PRO A 69 9.58 4.43 -32.17
C PRO A 69 8.20 4.56 -32.82
N GLY A 70 7.65 5.77 -32.81
CA GLY A 70 6.38 6.08 -33.51
C GLY A 70 5.34 6.71 -32.59
N ARG A 71 4.16 7.01 -33.14
CA ARG A 71 3.04 7.59 -32.41
C ARG A 71 2.45 6.62 -31.38
N VAL A 72 2.52 5.33 -31.68
CA VAL A 72 2.17 4.22 -30.79
C VAL A 72 3.45 3.49 -30.44
N GLY A 73 3.81 3.48 -29.18
CA GLY A 73 4.98 2.79 -28.66
C GLY A 73 4.60 1.50 -27.95
N PHE A 74 5.32 0.42 -28.22
CA PHE A 74 5.17 -0.87 -27.55
C PHE A 74 6.41 -1.14 -26.69
N GLY A 75 6.22 -1.73 -25.54
CA GLY A 75 7.29 -2.12 -24.64
C GLY A 75 6.90 -3.33 -23.80
N LEU A 76 7.86 -3.82 -23.03
CA LEU A 76 7.74 -5.00 -22.17
C LEU A 76 8.42 -4.71 -20.83
N ASP A 77 7.73 -5.02 -19.76
CA ASP A 77 8.27 -5.03 -18.41
C ASP A 77 8.34 -6.47 -17.93
N LEU A 78 9.47 -6.86 -17.35
CA LEU A 78 9.68 -8.18 -16.74
C LEU A 78 10.11 -7.99 -15.30
N HIS A 79 9.67 -8.90 -14.44
CA HIS A 79 10.20 -8.98 -13.07
C HIS A 79 10.49 -10.44 -12.72
N GLY A 80 11.42 -10.63 -11.78
CA GLY A 80 11.76 -11.93 -11.24
C GLY A 80 12.17 -11.81 -9.78
N PHE A 81 11.88 -12.84 -9.00
CA PHE A 81 12.20 -12.91 -7.59
C PHE A 81 12.71 -14.29 -7.21
N ALA A 82 13.70 -14.33 -6.31
CA ALA A 82 14.14 -15.53 -5.62
C ALA A 82 14.36 -15.22 -4.14
N GLY A 83 13.69 -15.95 -3.26
CA GLY A 83 13.76 -15.79 -1.80
C GLY A 83 14.28 -17.06 -1.13
N PHE A 84 15.14 -16.88 -0.12
CA PHE A 84 15.80 -17.93 0.61
C PHE A 84 15.65 -17.72 2.12
N LYS A 85 15.25 -18.77 2.84
CA LYS A 85 15.21 -18.76 4.30
C LYS A 85 16.62 -18.83 4.85
N LEU A 86 17.00 -17.88 5.70
CA LEU A 86 18.25 -17.89 6.48
C LEU A 86 18.00 -18.45 7.88
N ASP A 87 16.90 -18.07 8.53
CA ASP A 87 16.43 -18.62 9.80
C ASP A 87 14.90 -18.53 9.89
N GLY A 88 14.27 -19.56 10.37
CA GLY A 88 12.83 -19.62 10.60
C GLY A 88 12.59 -20.66 11.67
N GLY A 89 12.44 -20.20 12.91
CA GLY A 89 12.30 -21.12 14.06
C GLY A 89 11.10 -22.04 13.88
N ARG A 90 11.29 -23.35 14.07
CA ARG A 90 10.21 -24.33 14.10
C ARG A 90 9.14 -23.91 15.13
N GLY A 91 7.88 -23.85 14.70
CA GLY A 91 6.78 -23.39 15.54
C GLY A 91 6.69 -21.85 15.74
N HIS A 92 7.57 -21.06 15.13
CA HIS A 92 7.58 -19.59 15.18
C HIS A 92 7.40 -18.93 13.81
N ALA A 93 6.98 -19.69 12.82
CA ALA A 93 6.67 -19.24 11.47
C ALA A 93 5.41 -18.37 11.41
N GLY A 94 5.22 -17.67 10.28
CA GLY A 94 3.99 -16.91 9.99
C GLY A 94 4.10 -15.42 10.30
N THR A 95 5.28 -14.80 10.08
CA THR A 95 5.41 -13.34 10.04
C THR A 95 4.93 -12.75 8.70
N GLY A 96 4.68 -13.60 7.69
CA GLY A 96 4.36 -13.20 6.32
C GLY A 96 5.59 -12.81 5.50
N LEU A 97 6.81 -13.17 5.95
CA LEU A 97 8.03 -12.96 5.19
C LEU A 97 8.32 -14.12 4.23
N LEU A 98 8.04 -15.35 4.68
CA LEU A 98 8.21 -16.59 3.93
C LEU A 98 6.85 -17.31 3.78
N PRO A 99 6.63 -18.04 2.66
CA PRO A 99 5.47 -18.93 2.55
C PRO A 99 5.48 -20.00 3.62
N LEU A 100 4.30 -20.44 4.03
CA LEU A 100 4.15 -21.62 4.88
C LEU A 100 4.00 -22.86 4.01
N ASP A 101 4.69 -23.95 4.38
CA ASP A 101 4.51 -25.25 3.80
C ASP A 101 3.27 -25.98 4.39
N SER A 102 3.00 -27.18 3.93
CA SER A 102 1.85 -27.99 4.39
C SER A 102 1.92 -28.39 5.86
N SER A 103 3.10 -28.34 6.50
CA SER A 103 3.30 -28.59 7.93
C SER A 103 3.11 -27.35 8.79
N GLY A 104 2.96 -26.17 8.17
CA GLY A 104 2.88 -24.88 8.83
C GLY A 104 4.25 -24.30 9.23
N ASP A 105 5.33 -24.88 8.73
CA ASP A 105 6.69 -24.33 8.85
C ASP A 105 7.02 -23.46 7.63
N ASN A 106 8.07 -22.65 7.75
CA ASN A 106 8.51 -21.76 6.65
C ASN A 106 9.17 -22.57 5.53
N ALA A 107 8.75 -22.32 4.29
CA ALA A 107 9.42 -22.82 3.10
C ALA A 107 10.91 -22.42 3.09
N SER A 108 11.77 -23.31 2.60
CA SER A 108 13.21 -23.03 2.51
C SER A 108 13.56 -22.00 1.45
N GLU A 109 12.79 -22.00 0.37
CA GLU A 109 12.95 -21.12 -0.78
C GLU A 109 11.60 -20.90 -1.48
N TYR A 110 11.48 -19.81 -2.21
CA TYR A 110 10.36 -19.56 -3.12
C TYR A 110 10.80 -18.57 -4.19
N SER A 111 10.14 -18.60 -5.32
CA SER A 111 10.48 -17.77 -6.46
C SER A 111 9.26 -17.38 -7.26
N ASP A 112 9.42 -16.35 -8.06
CA ASP A 112 8.39 -15.84 -8.94
C ASP A 112 8.98 -15.15 -10.17
N ALA A 113 8.21 -15.08 -11.25
CA ALA A 113 8.51 -14.27 -12.42
C ALA A 113 7.22 -13.87 -13.12
N GLY A 114 7.18 -12.65 -13.62
CA GLY A 114 6.03 -12.12 -14.33
C GLY A 114 6.43 -11.14 -15.42
N ALA A 115 5.43 -10.77 -16.24
CA ALA A 115 5.59 -9.85 -17.34
C ALA A 115 4.34 -9.00 -17.57
N ALA A 116 4.54 -7.78 -18.07
CA ALA A 116 3.49 -6.92 -18.58
C ALA A 116 3.89 -6.31 -19.92
N LEU A 117 3.00 -6.41 -20.90
CA LEU A 117 3.09 -5.63 -22.13
C LEU A 117 2.65 -4.21 -21.83
N LYS A 118 3.33 -3.22 -22.42
CA LYS A 118 2.99 -1.81 -22.31
C LYS A 118 2.81 -1.16 -23.67
N LEU A 119 1.79 -0.33 -23.76
CA LEU A 119 1.45 0.44 -24.95
C LEU A 119 1.34 1.91 -24.56
N ARG A 120 2.03 2.76 -25.30
CA ARG A 120 1.98 4.23 -25.13
C ARG A 120 1.34 4.88 -26.34
N LEU A 121 0.43 5.83 -26.10
CA LEU A 121 -0.14 6.73 -27.09
C LEU A 121 -0.26 8.13 -26.49
N GLY A 122 0.54 9.10 -26.97
CA GLY A 122 0.67 10.40 -26.31
C GLY A 122 1.24 10.23 -24.90
N GLU A 123 0.60 10.85 -23.93
CA GLU A 123 0.89 10.69 -22.48
C GLU A 123 0.00 9.60 -21.83
N SER A 124 -0.66 8.78 -22.64
CA SER A 124 -1.45 7.65 -22.18
C SER A 124 -0.67 6.35 -22.22
N LEU A 125 -0.76 5.56 -21.16
CA LEU A 125 -0.13 4.25 -20.97
C LEU A 125 -1.19 3.19 -20.69
N LEU A 126 -1.16 2.09 -21.45
CA LEU A 126 -1.88 0.86 -21.12
C LEU A 126 -0.86 -0.23 -20.79
N LYS A 127 -0.98 -0.87 -19.63
CA LYS A 127 -0.25 -2.09 -19.27
C LYS A 127 -1.21 -3.28 -19.21
N VAL A 128 -0.76 -4.44 -19.70
CA VAL A 128 -1.52 -5.70 -19.65
C VAL A 128 -0.58 -6.82 -19.23
N GLY A 129 -0.91 -7.51 -18.16
CA GLY A 129 -0.07 -8.58 -17.62
C GLY A 129 -0.01 -8.55 -16.10
N GLU A 130 1.14 -8.90 -15.54
CA GLU A 130 1.41 -8.88 -14.12
C GLU A 130 2.26 -7.65 -13.76
N MET A 131 1.78 -6.85 -12.80
CA MET A 131 2.37 -5.57 -12.46
C MET A 131 2.06 -5.15 -11.02
N THR A 132 2.81 -4.20 -10.51
CA THR A 132 2.43 -3.42 -9.32
C THR A 132 1.42 -2.35 -9.70
N VAL A 133 0.56 -1.97 -8.76
CA VAL A 133 -0.48 -0.94 -8.92
C VAL A 133 -0.38 0.02 -7.75
N GLU A 134 -0.50 1.32 -8.02
CA GLU A 134 -0.49 2.37 -7.01
C GLU A 134 -1.68 3.31 -7.24
N THR A 135 -2.77 3.05 -6.52
CA THR A 135 -3.95 3.93 -6.46
C THR A 135 -4.56 3.87 -5.06
N PRO A 136 -5.31 4.88 -4.62
CA PRO A 136 -5.86 4.89 -3.26
C PRO A 136 -6.91 3.81 -2.98
N VAL A 137 -7.41 3.14 -4.00
CA VAL A 137 -8.43 2.09 -3.87
C VAL A 137 -7.93 0.68 -4.23
N PHE A 138 -6.75 0.59 -4.82
CA PHE A 138 -6.01 -0.65 -5.06
C PHE A 138 -4.52 -0.33 -5.19
N ASP A 139 -3.75 -0.70 -4.17
CA ASP A 139 -2.32 -0.39 -4.07
C ASP A 139 -1.56 -1.62 -3.57
N THR A 140 -0.64 -2.11 -4.41
CA THR A 140 0.16 -3.29 -4.13
C THR A 140 1.32 -2.93 -3.19
N SER A 141 1.49 -3.69 -2.13
CA SER A 141 2.50 -3.42 -1.11
C SER A 141 3.88 -3.97 -1.46
N ASP A 142 4.92 -3.21 -1.08
CA ASP A 142 6.32 -3.69 -1.06
C ASP A 142 6.93 -3.62 0.35
N LYS A 143 6.24 -4.20 1.34
CA LYS A 143 6.64 -4.14 2.77
C LYS A 143 7.32 -5.42 3.29
N ARG A 144 7.52 -6.42 2.46
CA ARG A 144 8.12 -7.73 2.81
C ARG A 144 9.31 -8.05 1.91
N LEU A 145 9.59 -9.33 1.71
CA LEU A 145 10.75 -9.81 0.95
C LEU A 145 10.60 -9.54 -0.55
N GLN A 146 9.39 -9.70 -1.09
CA GLN A 146 9.02 -9.31 -2.46
C GLN A 146 7.80 -8.39 -2.47
N PRO A 147 7.56 -7.62 -3.55
CA PRO A 147 6.31 -6.88 -3.75
C PRO A 147 5.10 -7.80 -3.94
N GLN A 148 3.91 -7.28 -3.67
CA GLN A 148 2.67 -7.83 -4.21
C GLN A 148 2.56 -7.49 -5.70
N TYR A 149 1.93 -8.38 -6.48
CA TYR A 149 1.64 -8.15 -7.89
C TYR A 149 0.18 -8.44 -8.18
N ALA A 150 -0.35 -7.78 -9.20
CA ALA A 150 -1.70 -8.01 -9.70
C ALA A 150 -1.68 -8.31 -11.19
N ARG A 151 -2.51 -9.26 -11.65
CA ARG A 151 -2.64 -9.63 -13.05
C ARG A 151 -3.93 -9.06 -13.64
N GLY A 152 -3.78 -8.26 -14.68
CA GLY A 152 -4.92 -7.61 -15.33
C GLY A 152 -4.48 -6.57 -16.34
N PHE A 153 -5.25 -5.48 -16.42
CA PHE A 153 -4.84 -4.31 -17.18
C PHE A 153 -4.93 -3.04 -16.33
N PHE A 154 -4.07 -2.10 -16.64
CA PHE A 154 -3.98 -0.78 -16.04
C PHE A 154 -3.84 0.28 -17.12
N LEU A 155 -4.69 1.29 -17.08
CA LEU A 155 -4.66 2.46 -17.94
C LEU A 155 -4.32 3.69 -17.08
N GLN A 156 -3.36 4.49 -17.53
CA GLN A 156 -3.10 5.82 -17.02
C GLN A 156 -3.04 6.80 -18.17
N SER A 157 -3.59 8.00 -18.00
CA SER A 157 -3.51 9.08 -18.98
C SER A 157 -3.21 10.41 -18.28
N ASP A 158 -2.19 11.08 -18.78
CA ASP A 158 -1.77 12.43 -18.40
C ASP A 158 -1.95 13.42 -19.58
N ASP A 159 -2.76 13.07 -20.60
CA ASP A 159 -3.03 13.91 -21.79
C ASP A 159 -3.81 15.20 -21.47
N LEU A 160 -4.46 15.26 -20.32
CA LEU A 160 -5.14 16.46 -19.85
C LEU A 160 -4.26 17.23 -18.88
N ASP A 161 -4.08 18.55 -19.14
CA ASP A 161 -3.28 19.38 -18.25
C ASP A 161 -3.79 19.31 -16.80
N ARG A 162 -2.86 19.03 -15.87
CA ARG A 162 -3.11 18.94 -14.42
C ARG A 162 -4.09 17.84 -13.99
N VAL A 163 -4.49 16.94 -14.90
CA VAL A 163 -5.40 15.82 -14.58
C VAL A 163 -4.75 14.48 -14.96
N ARG A 164 -4.60 13.61 -13.98
CA ARG A 164 -4.23 12.20 -14.21
C ARG A 164 -5.47 11.35 -14.09
N ILE A 165 -5.78 10.59 -15.12
CA ILE A 165 -6.85 9.59 -15.12
C ILE A 165 -6.22 8.21 -14.97
N GLN A 166 -6.77 7.37 -14.10
CA GLN A 166 -6.34 6.00 -13.91
C GLN A 166 -7.54 5.06 -13.88
N ALA A 167 -7.42 3.91 -14.52
CA ALA A 167 -8.42 2.86 -14.51
C ALA A 167 -7.75 1.49 -14.63
N GLY A 168 -8.37 0.46 -14.08
CA GLY A 168 -7.84 -0.89 -14.17
C GLY A 168 -8.85 -1.95 -13.80
N ARG A 169 -8.57 -3.19 -14.25
CA ARG A 169 -9.29 -4.39 -13.82
C ARG A 169 -8.32 -5.54 -13.68
N PHE A 170 -8.31 -6.17 -12.53
CA PHE A 170 -7.41 -7.24 -12.16
C PHE A 170 -8.20 -8.47 -11.74
N THR A 171 -7.78 -9.63 -12.22
CA THR A 171 -8.47 -10.91 -12.04
C THR A 171 -7.70 -11.91 -11.21
N ALA A 172 -6.46 -11.57 -10.84
CA ALA A 172 -5.64 -12.35 -9.93
C ALA A 172 -4.69 -11.45 -9.15
N PHE A 173 -4.33 -11.91 -7.97
CA PHE A 173 -3.48 -11.19 -7.02
C PHE A 173 -2.40 -12.13 -6.48
N LYS A 174 -1.23 -11.62 -6.22
CA LYS A 174 -0.13 -12.37 -5.62
C LYS A 174 0.34 -11.71 -4.34
N GLU A 175 0.25 -12.47 -3.27
CA GLU A 175 0.74 -12.05 -1.97
C GLU A 175 2.27 -12.08 -1.87
N GLN A 176 2.81 -11.30 -0.96
CA GLN A 176 4.26 -11.15 -0.76
C GLN A 176 4.95 -12.45 -0.30
N ALA A 177 4.24 -13.33 0.40
CA ALA A 177 4.74 -14.64 0.83
C ALA A 177 4.11 -15.76 -0.01
N SER A 178 4.15 -15.64 -1.35
CA SER A 178 3.56 -16.62 -2.27
C SER A 178 4.34 -16.71 -3.57
N SER A 179 4.40 -17.91 -4.14
CA SER A 179 4.82 -18.15 -5.54
C SER A 179 3.62 -18.23 -6.50
N SER A 180 2.38 -18.12 -5.98
CA SER A 180 1.17 -18.24 -6.80
C SER A 180 0.72 -16.88 -7.29
N GLY A 181 0.73 -16.65 -8.59
CA GLY A 181 0.15 -15.47 -9.23
C GLY A 181 -1.37 -15.52 -9.41
N HIS A 182 -2.07 -16.47 -8.78
CA HIS A 182 -3.52 -16.67 -8.90
C HIS A 182 -4.20 -16.71 -7.51
N GLY A 183 -3.70 -15.95 -6.56
CA GLY A 183 -4.31 -15.80 -5.23
C GLY A 183 -5.59 -14.97 -5.27
N ASP A 184 -6.31 -15.04 -4.17
CA ASP A 184 -7.53 -14.28 -3.91
C ASP A 184 -7.21 -12.84 -3.49
N PHE A 185 -8.21 -11.97 -3.62
CA PHE A 185 -8.10 -10.57 -3.17
C PHE A 185 -8.43 -10.35 -1.69
N ASP A 186 -8.82 -11.36 -0.95
CA ASP A 186 -9.03 -11.41 0.51
C ASP A 186 -9.80 -10.23 1.15
N GLY A 187 -10.64 -9.52 0.39
CA GLY A 187 -11.39 -8.39 0.91
C GLY A 187 -12.41 -8.82 1.99
N TYR A 188 -12.31 -8.25 3.20
CA TYR A 188 -13.15 -8.55 4.36
C TYR A 188 -13.17 -10.03 4.78
N GLY A 189 -12.08 -10.78 4.52
CA GLY A 189 -12.00 -12.20 4.78
C GLY A 189 -12.94 -13.07 3.94
N ALA A 190 -13.53 -12.51 2.88
CA ALA A 190 -14.40 -13.25 1.99
C ALA A 190 -13.62 -14.03 0.95
N SER A 191 -14.06 -15.25 0.63
CA SER A 191 -13.53 -15.97 -0.52
C SER A 191 -13.84 -15.22 -1.81
N THR A 192 -12.80 -14.80 -2.51
CA THR A 192 -12.87 -14.00 -3.75
C THR A 192 -12.45 -14.81 -4.98
N ALA A 193 -12.31 -16.14 -4.84
CA ALA A 193 -11.95 -17.02 -5.96
C ALA A 193 -12.84 -16.75 -7.19
N GLY A 194 -12.21 -16.44 -8.31
CA GLY A 194 -12.87 -16.07 -9.57
C GLY A 194 -13.49 -14.67 -9.58
N SER A 195 -13.27 -13.85 -8.53
CA SER A 195 -13.66 -12.43 -8.52
C SER A 195 -12.60 -11.59 -9.23
N ALA A 196 -12.96 -10.32 -9.50
CA ALA A 196 -12.02 -9.32 -9.98
C ALA A 196 -12.21 -8.02 -9.20
N ILE A 197 -11.13 -7.24 -9.08
CA ILE A 197 -11.21 -5.86 -8.64
C ILE A 197 -11.12 -4.94 -9.87
N GLY A 198 -12.02 -3.98 -9.96
CA GLY A 198 -11.99 -2.94 -10.98
C GLY A 198 -12.06 -1.57 -10.33
N PHE A 199 -11.37 -0.59 -10.93
CA PHE A 199 -11.41 0.80 -10.45
C PHE A 199 -11.28 1.79 -11.59
N ALA A 200 -11.74 3.01 -11.34
CA ALA A 200 -11.46 4.18 -12.15
C ALA A 200 -11.46 5.43 -11.27
N GLY A 201 -10.64 6.39 -11.64
CA GLY A 201 -10.56 7.65 -10.92
C GLY A 201 -9.67 8.68 -11.59
N ALA A 202 -9.62 9.84 -10.97
CA ALA A 202 -8.78 10.95 -11.41
C ALA A 202 -8.17 11.69 -10.23
N SER A 203 -6.97 12.21 -10.46
CA SER A 203 -6.29 13.16 -9.60
C SER A 203 -6.17 14.50 -10.35
N LEU A 204 -6.42 15.60 -9.65
CA LEU A 204 -6.40 16.95 -10.19
C LEU A 204 -5.48 17.85 -9.35
N ALA A 205 -4.54 18.52 -9.99
CA ALA A 205 -3.82 19.66 -9.41
C ALA A 205 -4.58 20.96 -9.78
N ALA A 206 -5.61 21.31 -9.01
CA ALA A 206 -6.46 22.47 -9.30
C ALA A 206 -5.68 23.78 -9.29
N SER A 207 -4.62 23.88 -8.49
CA SER A 207 -3.63 24.95 -8.49
C SER A 207 -2.32 24.44 -7.88
N ASP A 208 -1.29 25.26 -7.83
CA ASP A 208 0.00 24.93 -7.19
C ASP A 208 -0.14 24.62 -5.68
N ASN A 209 -1.26 25.02 -5.08
CA ASN A 209 -1.52 24.85 -3.64
C ASN A 209 -2.69 23.94 -3.33
N LEU A 210 -3.48 23.52 -4.31
CA LEU A 210 -4.69 22.74 -4.13
C LEU A 210 -4.72 21.56 -5.09
N SER A 211 -4.76 20.36 -4.55
CA SER A 211 -4.95 19.12 -5.30
C SER A 211 -6.01 18.24 -4.65
N GLY A 212 -6.51 17.28 -5.40
CA GLY A 212 -7.46 16.31 -4.91
C GLY A 212 -7.59 15.12 -5.83
N SER A 213 -8.24 14.08 -5.34
CA SER A 213 -8.44 12.84 -6.09
C SER A 213 -9.83 12.29 -5.82
N LEU A 214 -10.44 11.71 -6.84
CA LEU A 214 -11.70 10.96 -6.74
C LEU A 214 -11.53 9.62 -7.45
N PHE A 215 -11.74 8.53 -6.72
CA PHE A 215 -11.70 7.17 -7.24
C PHE A 215 -12.92 6.38 -6.84
N ALA A 216 -13.33 5.46 -7.70
CA ALA A 216 -14.32 4.43 -7.40
C ALA A 216 -13.75 3.06 -7.72
N ALA A 217 -14.00 2.09 -6.83
CA ALA A 217 -13.56 0.71 -7.00
C ALA A 217 -14.68 -0.26 -6.64
N GLN A 218 -14.58 -1.47 -7.18
CA GLN A 218 -15.47 -2.58 -6.90
C GLN A 218 -14.69 -3.88 -6.86
N LEU A 219 -14.81 -4.62 -5.76
CA LEU A 219 -14.45 -6.03 -5.69
C LEU A 219 -15.70 -6.85 -5.93
N ASP A 220 -15.74 -7.65 -7.00
CA ASP A 220 -16.92 -8.34 -7.50
C ASP A 220 -17.59 -9.20 -6.42
N ASN A 221 -18.88 -8.94 -6.18
CA ASN A 221 -19.73 -9.63 -5.20
C ASN A 221 -19.30 -9.49 -3.73
N VAL A 222 -18.42 -8.55 -3.40
CA VAL A 222 -17.98 -8.26 -2.03
C VAL A 222 -18.34 -6.84 -1.66
N TRP A 223 -17.69 -5.82 -2.27
CA TRP A 223 -17.90 -4.42 -1.94
C TRP A 223 -17.74 -3.48 -3.15
N ARG A 224 -18.28 -2.28 -2.99
CA ARG A 224 -17.96 -1.09 -3.79
C ARG A 224 -17.44 0.01 -2.88
N GLN A 225 -16.47 0.78 -3.35
CA GLN A 225 -15.79 1.80 -2.57
C GLN A 225 -15.64 3.09 -3.38
N VAL A 226 -15.81 4.23 -2.73
CA VAL A 226 -15.50 5.55 -3.28
C VAL A 226 -14.47 6.20 -2.36
N TYR A 227 -13.43 6.73 -2.93
CA TYR A 227 -12.39 7.49 -2.26
C TYR A 227 -12.41 8.95 -2.72
N LEU A 228 -12.24 9.87 -1.77
CA LEU A 228 -12.05 11.30 -2.01
C LEU A 228 -10.85 11.78 -1.18
N ASN A 229 -9.95 12.53 -1.83
CA ASN A 229 -8.86 13.26 -1.18
C ASN A 229 -8.91 14.73 -1.53
N MET A 230 -8.50 15.57 -0.59
CA MET A 230 -8.19 16.97 -0.81
C MET A 230 -6.93 17.34 -0.03
N ASN A 231 -5.98 17.95 -0.73
CA ASN A 231 -4.76 18.48 -0.15
C ASN A 231 -4.63 19.96 -0.45
N LEU A 232 -4.44 20.74 0.61
CA LEU A 232 -4.20 22.19 0.54
C LEU A 232 -2.85 22.51 1.16
N GLN A 233 -1.98 23.18 0.40
CA GLN A 233 -0.69 23.67 0.88
C GLN A 233 -0.70 25.21 0.86
N ARG A 234 -0.31 25.85 1.97
CA ARG A 234 -0.21 27.30 2.04
C ARG A 234 0.93 27.73 2.95
N ALA A 235 2.00 28.27 2.36
CA ALA A 235 3.22 28.66 3.08
C ALA A 235 3.74 27.49 3.96
N ALA A 236 3.74 27.68 5.27
CA ALA A 236 4.22 26.68 6.24
C ALA A 236 3.21 25.58 6.58
N PHE A 237 1.96 25.70 6.12
CA PHE A 237 0.87 24.78 6.48
C PHE A 237 0.51 23.85 5.33
N SER A 238 0.15 22.62 5.67
CA SER A 238 -0.49 21.66 4.76
C SER A 238 -1.66 21.01 5.49
N LEU A 239 -2.80 20.95 4.80
CA LEU A 239 -4.00 20.26 5.26
C LEU A 239 -4.31 19.13 4.27
N ASP A 240 -4.44 17.92 4.77
CA ASP A 240 -4.77 16.73 3.98
C ASP A 240 -6.01 16.06 4.56
N GLY A 241 -7.00 15.83 3.72
CA GLY A 241 -8.25 15.15 4.07
C GLY A 241 -8.49 13.96 3.17
N ASN A 242 -8.80 12.80 3.78
CA ASN A 242 -9.09 11.56 3.08
C ASN A 242 -10.42 10.99 3.56
N LEU A 243 -11.21 10.44 2.64
CA LEU A 243 -12.51 9.84 2.93
C LEU A 243 -12.73 8.61 2.05
N TYR A 244 -13.11 7.51 2.68
CA TYR A 244 -13.57 6.29 2.03
C TYR A 244 -15.02 6.00 2.42
N ARG A 245 -15.85 5.69 1.43
CA ARG A 245 -17.18 5.15 1.62
C ARG A 245 -17.25 3.76 0.99
N THR A 246 -17.43 2.73 1.83
CA THR A 246 -17.49 1.33 1.39
C THR A 246 -18.87 0.74 1.71
N ARG A 247 -19.44 0.02 0.74
CA ARG A 247 -20.69 -0.71 0.89
C ARG A 247 -20.58 -2.07 0.24
N ASP A 248 -21.35 -3.02 0.75
CA ASP A 248 -21.46 -4.33 0.10
C ASP A 248 -22.06 -4.21 -1.31
N GLN A 249 -21.78 -5.22 -2.12
CA GLN A 249 -22.17 -5.25 -3.53
C GLN A 249 -22.42 -6.68 -4.01
N GLY A 250 -23.37 -6.81 -4.95
CA GLY A 250 -23.70 -8.06 -5.61
C GLY A 250 -24.20 -9.11 -4.62
N ARG A 251 -23.49 -10.22 -4.48
CA ARG A 251 -23.87 -11.34 -3.58
C ARG A 251 -23.49 -11.08 -2.12
N SER A 252 -22.86 -9.96 -1.80
CA SER A 252 -22.44 -9.59 -0.46
C SER A 252 -21.71 -10.73 0.27
N ARG A 253 -20.69 -11.31 -0.38
CA ARG A 253 -19.98 -12.52 0.12
C ARG A 253 -19.32 -12.32 1.48
N ALA A 254 -19.03 -11.08 1.87
CA ALA A 254 -18.51 -10.71 3.19
C ALA A 254 -19.59 -10.25 4.17
N GLY A 255 -20.87 -10.42 3.80
CA GLY A 255 -22.01 -9.89 4.56
C GLY A 255 -22.29 -8.42 4.27
N ALA A 256 -23.10 -7.80 5.11
CA ALA A 256 -23.44 -6.39 4.99
C ALA A 256 -22.23 -5.52 5.36
N ILE A 257 -21.89 -4.58 4.49
CA ILE A 257 -20.81 -3.61 4.69
C ILE A 257 -21.39 -2.21 4.49
N ASP A 258 -21.27 -1.36 5.50
CA ASP A 258 -21.63 0.05 5.42
C ASP A 258 -20.65 0.88 6.27
N THR A 259 -19.49 1.21 5.71
CA THR A 259 -18.40 1.85 6.40
C THR A 259 -18.08 3.22 5.79
N LEU A 260 -17.91 4.23 6.64
CA LEU A 260 -17.36 5.53 6.32
C LEU A 260 -16.08 5.73 7.13
N ALA A 261 -14.92 5.68 6.47
CA ALA A 261 -13.64 5.94 7.09
C ALA A 261 -13.09 7.27 6.58
N TYR A 262 -12.60 8.12 7.48
CA TYR A 262 -12.01 9.41 7.09
C TYR A 262 -10.89 9.82 8.04
N SER A 263 -10.01 10.66 7.50
CA SER A 263 -8.94 11.30 8.27
C SER A 263 -8.72 12.74 7.84
N LEU A 264 -8.23 13.54 8.78
CA LEU A 264 -7.78 14.90 8.55
C LEU A 264 -6.41 15.08 9.21
N GLN A 265 -5.43 15.57 8.45
CA GLN A 265 -4.09 15.83 8.95
C GLN A 265 -3.69 17.29 8.67
N LEU A 266 -3.29 17.99 9.73
CA LEU A 266 -2.65 19.29 9.66
C LEU A 266 -1.15 19.15 9.87
N LYS A 267 -0.35 19.71 8.96
CA LYS A 267 1.11 19.80 9.11
C LYS A 267 1.52 21.27 9.16
N TYR A 268 2.50 21.57 9.99
CA TYR A 268 3.15 22.88 10.09
C TYR A 268 4.66 22.69 10.04
N ARG A 269 5.32 23.43 9.15
CA ARG A 269 6.79 23.37 9.01
C ARG A 269 7.38 24.75 9.26
N VAL A 270 8.40 24.79 10.13
CA VAL A 270 9.17 25.99 10.43
C VAL A 270 10.66 25.65 10.49
N GLY A 271 11.42 26.20 9.55
CA GLY A 271 12.84 25.84 9.39
C GLY A 271 13.03 24.33 9.22
N ALA A 272 13.86 23.76 10.05
CA ALA A 272 14.16 22.32 10.07
C ALA A 272 13.09 21.46 10.77
N GLN A 273 12.09 22.07 11.38
CA GLN A 273 11.13 21.39 12.25
C GLN A 273 9.78 21.22 11.54
N GLY A 274 9.19 20.03 11.70
CA GLY A 274 7.85 19.69 11.24
C GLY A 274 6.98 19.20 12.39
N PHE A 275 5.76 19.71 12.47
CA PHE A 275 4.75 19.29 13.43
C PHE A 275 3.53 18.78 12.67
N SER A 276 2.98 17.65 13.09
CA SER A 276 1.76 17.11 12.48
C SER A 276 0.78 16.68 13.55
N LEU A 277 -0.49 17.01 13.34
CA LEU A 277 -1.62 16.51 14.09
C LEU A 277 -2.59 15.83 13.14
N ALA A 278 -3.08 14.65 13.48
CA ALA A 278 -4.07 13.97 12.67
C ALA A 278 -5.19 13.36 13.52
N TYR A 279 -6.36 13.33 12.93
CA TYR A 279 -7.53 12.64 13.44
C TYR A 279 -8.06 11.69 12.39
N GLN A 280 -8.41 10.47 12.81
CA GLN A 280 -9.02 9.46 11.95
C GLN A 280 -10.20 8.82 12.66
N ARG A 281 -11.23 8.47 11.88
CA ARG A 281 -12.41 7.78 12.40
C ARG A 281 -12.95 6.80 11.37
N VAL A 282 -13.34 5.64 11.87
CA VAL A 282 -14.19 4.67 11.15
C VAL A 282 -15.59 4.73 11.75
N HIS A 283 -16.58 4.92 10.91
CA HIS A 283 -18.00 4.92 11.28
C HIS A 283 -18.69 3.80 10.54
N GLY A 284 -19.42 2.96 11.28
CA GLY A 284 -20.07 1.75 10.79
C GLY A 284 -19.75 0.55 11.68
N ASP A 285 -20.49 -0.54 11.48
CA ASP A 285 -20.41 -1.75 12.29
C ASP A 285 -19.37 -2.75 11.73
N THR A 286 -18.77 -2.44 10.58
CA THR A 286 -17.69 -3.21 9.98
C THR A 286 -16.40 -2.39 9.97
N PRO A 287 -15.21 -3.04 10.04
CA PRO A 287 -13.94 -2.34 9.88
C PRO A 287 -13.86 -1.69 8.49
N PHE A 288 -12.96 -0.73 8.33
CA PHE A 288 -12.51 -0.36 6.99
C PHE A 288 -11.44 -1.36 6.56
N ASP A 289 -11.78 -2.20 5.58
CA ASP A 289 -10.87 -3.16 4.98
C ASP A 289 -10.59 -2.81 3.52
N PHE A 290 -9.51 -3.35 2.95
CA PHE A 290 -9.00 -2.98 1.64
C PHE A 290 -8.24 -4.16 1.01
N VAL A 291 -8.07 -4.13 -0.29
CA VAL A 291 -7.29 -5.10 -1.06
C VAL A 291 -5.98 -4.45 -1.49
N GLY A 292 -4.88 -5.22 -1.37
CA GLY A 292 -3.54 -4.67 -1.55
C GLY A 292 -3.03 -4.01 -0.26
N GLY A 293 -1.81 -4.34 0.14
CA GLY A 293 -1.30 -4.00 1.47
C GLY A 293 -1.03 -2.52 1.73
N ASP A 294 -1.18 -1.65 0.73
CA ASP A 294 -0.97 -0.20 0.82
C ASP A 294 -2.22 0.62 0.47
N SER A 295 -3.36 0.00 0.15
CA SER A 295 -4.63 0.64 -0.23
C SER A 295 -5.36 1.34 0.92
N ILE A 296 -4.63 1.96 1.83
CA ILE A 296 -5.18 2.72 2.95
C ILE A 296 -4.46 4.07 3.11
N TYR A 297 -5.08 5.12 2.55
CA TYR A 297 -4.52 6.47 2.56
C TYR A 297 -5.07 7.32 3.71
N LEU A 298 -5.37 6.67 4.84
CA LEU A 298 -5.79 7.34 6.06
C LEU A 298 -4.58 7.76 6.90
N ALA A 299 -4.65 8.94 7.50
CA ALA A 299 -3.53 9.61 8.15
C ALA A 299 -2.90 8.85 9.33
N ASN A 300 -3.67 8.01 10.02
CA ASN A 300 -3.21 7.25 11.19
C ASN A 300 -2.87 5.79 10.87
N SER A 301 -3.01 5.35 9.61
CA SER A 301 -2.43 4.08 9.18
C SER A 301 -0.91 4.17 9.29
N ILE A 302 -0.33 3.31 10.11
CA ILE A 302 1.11 3.24 10.36
C ILE A 302 1.56 1.78 10.30
N LYS A 303 2.87 1.56 10.15
CA LYS A 303 3.44 0.21 10.02
C LYS A 303 3.02 -0.78 11.13
N TYR A 304 2.59 -0.28 12.29
CA TYR A 304 2.17 -1.08 13.45
C TYR A 304 0.68 -1.42 13.45
N ALA A 305 -0.18 -0.49 13.03
CA ALA A 305 -1.63 -0.65 13.03
C ALA A 305 -2.28 0.41 12.13
N ASP A 306 -3.42 0.08 11.53
CA ASP A 306 -4.14 0.97 10.62
C ASP A 306 -5.21 1.80 11.33
N PHE A 307 -5.55 1.46 12.57
CA PHE A 307 -6.62 2.11 13.34
C PHE A 307 -7.93 2.15 12.56
N ASN A 308 -8.25 1.03 11.93
CA ASN A 308 -9.36 0.86 10.99
C ASN A 308 -10.51 0.00 11.52
N GLY A 309 -10.54 -0.28 12.84
CA GLY A 309 -11.60 -1.07 13.48
C GLY A 309 -12.98 -0.38 13.45
N PRO A 310 -14.07 -1.15 13.61
CA PRO A 310 -15.43 -0.61 13.63
C PRO A 310 -15.59 0.43 14.75
N GLY A 311 -16.16 1.58 14.45
CA GLY A 311 -16.39 2.67 15.43
C GLY A 311 -15.12 3.37 15.93
N GLU A 312 -13.94 2.94 15.51
CA GLU A 312 -12.65 3.43 16.06
C GLU A 312 -12.43 4.90 15.77
N ARG A 313 -11.83 5.57 16.76
CA ARG A 313 -11.35 6.96 16.69
C ARG A 313 -9.89 6.99 17.09
N SER A 314 -9.03 7.59 16.28
CA SER A 314 -7.61 7.69 16.57
C SER A 314 -7.09 9.11 16.38
N TRP A 315 -6.03 9.42 17.16
CA TRP A 315 -5.32 10.69 17.11
C TRP A 315 -3.83 10.42 16.94
N GLN A 316 -3.19 11.27 16.18
CA GLN A 316 -1.74 11.26 16.00
C GLN A 316 -1.17 12.63 16.30
N ALA A 317 -0.03 12.64 17.00
CA ALA A 317 0.89 13.76 17.07
C ALA A 317 2.26 13.29 16.56
N ARG A 318 2.89 14.06 15.68
CA ARG A 318 4.19 13.75 15.11
C ARG A 318 5.08 14.98 15.07
N TYR A 319 6.34 14.77 15.40
CA TYR A 319 7.41 15.74 15.28
C TYR A 319 8.50 15.19 14.37
N ASP A 320 8.96 16.00 13.42
CA ASP A 320 10.05 15.70 12.50
C ASP A 320 11.12 16.80 12.62
N LEU A 321 12.41 16.41 12.63
CA LEU A 321 13.54 17.31 12.64
C LEU A 321 14.54 16.90 11.56
N ASP A 322 14.82 17.82 10.63
CA ASP A 322 15.93 17.69 9.70
C ASP A 322 17.20 18.21 10.36
N LEU A 323 18.25 17.38 10.43
CA LEU A 323 19.51 17.72 11.07
C LEU A 323 20.55 18.31 10.08
N ALA A 324 20.23 18.44 8.79
CA ALA A 324 21.13 19.03 7.82
C ALA A 324 21.57 20.47 8.18
N PRO A 325 20.66 21.38 8.66
CA PRO A 325 21.07 22.72 9.09
C PRO A 325 21.98 22.75 10.31
N PHE A 326 22.07 21.64 11.04
CA PHE A 326 22.97 21.48 12.21
C PHE A 326 24.30 20.77 11.86
N GLY A 327 24.64 20.68 10.57
CA GLY A 327 25.88 20.07 10.08
C GLY A 327 25.85 18.56 9.94
N LEU A 328 24.66 17.92 10.00
CA LEU A 328 24.46 16.49 9.87
C LEU A 328 23.54 16.17 8.66
N PRO A 329 24.00 16.42 7.41
CA PRO A 329 23.18 16.18 6.23
C PRO A 329 22.82 14.69 6.09
N GLY A 330 21.56 14.42 5.69
CA GLY A 330 21.04 13.06 5.54
C GLY A 330 20.57 12.42 6.86
N LEU A 331 20.76 13.08 8.01
CA LEU A 331 20.25 12.62 9.29
C LEU A 331 18.93 13.35 9.62
N SER A 332 17.93 12.59 10.04
CA SER A 332 16.66 13.13 10.53
C SER A 332 16.20 12.43 11.80
N PHE A 333 15.41 13.13 12.60
CA PHE A 333 14.76 12.56 13.77
C PHE A 333 13.24 12.64 13.60
N MET A 334 12.54 11.57 14.00
CA MET A 334 11.09 11.52 14.01
C MET A 334 10.57 10.92 15.31
N ALA A 335 9.62 11.61 15.94
CA ALA A 335 8.86 11.08 17.05
C ALA A 335 7.37 11.10 16.70
N ARG A 336 6.68 9.98 16.93
CA ARG A 336 5.26 9.83 16.62
C ARG A 336 4.53 9.16 17.78
N TYR A 337 3.41 9.74 18.16
CA TYR A 337 2.45 9.14 19.08
C TYR A 337 1.12 8.96 18.37
N VAL A 338 0.58 7.73 18.42
CA VAL A 338 -0.77 7.42 17.90
C VAL A 338 -1.54 6.68 18.96
N SER A 339 -2.82 7.02 19.11
CA SER A 339 -3.71 6.38 20.06
C SER A 339 -5.09 6.18 19.44
N GLY A 340 -5.57 4.93 19.43
CA GLY A 340 -6.91 4.53 19.02
C GLY A 340 -7.77 4.13 20.23
N ARG A 341 -9.09 4.32 20.11
CA ARG A 341 -10.09 3.95 21.11
C ARG A 341 -11.46 3.75 20.50
N ALA A 342 -12.38 3.18 21.28
CA ALA A 342 -13.76 2.95 20.92
C ALA A 342 -13.94 1.97 19.74
N ILE A 343 -13.08 0.95 19.67
CA ILE A 343 -13.28 -0.16 18.72
C ILE A 343 -14.45 -0.99 19.23
N ASP A 344 -15.45 -1.21 18.39
CA ASP A 344 -16.50 -2.18 18.65
C ASP A 344 -15.99 -3.59 18.37
N GLY A 345 -15.62 -4.31 19.43
CA GLY A 345 -15.08 -5.68 19.32
C GLY A 345 -16.13 -6.73 18.97
N SER A 346 -17.41 -6.39 18.92
CA SER A 346 -18.49 -7.37 18.62
C SER A 346 -18.46 -7.84 17.16
N HIS A 347 -17.81 -7.10 16.27
CA HIS A 347 -17.66 -7.38 14.83
C HIS A 347 -16.19 -7.42 14.38
N ALA A 348 -15.23 -7.38 15.31
CA ALA A 348 -13.84 -7.58 14.94
C ALA A 348 -13.63 -9.01 14.41
N PRO A 349 -13.04 -9.23 13.23
CA PRO A 349 -12.63 -10.56 12.84
C PRO A 349 -11.72 -11.14 13.93
N ALA A 350 -11.89 -12.41 14.24
CA ALA A 350 -11.03 -13.11 15.16
C ALA A 350 -9.58 -12.99 14.65
N ALA A 351 -8.73 -12.30 15.40
CA ALA A 351 -7.33 -12.07 15.06
C ALA A 351 -6.51 -13.36 15.18
#